data_d30e1f8f22a95b34554d7be58004aeb5
#
_entry.id   d30e1f8f22a95b34554d7be58004aeb5
#
_cell.length_a   1.000
_cell.length_b   1.000
_cell.length_c   1.000
_cell.angle_alpha   90.00
_cell.angle_beta   90.00
_cell.angle_gamma   90.00
#
_symmetry.space_group_name_H-M   'P 1'
#
loop_
_entity.id
_entity.type
_entity.pdbx_description
1 polymer ?
#
loop_
_entity_poly.entity_id
_entity_poly.type
_entity_poly.pdbx_seq_one_letter_code
_entity_poly.pdbx_strand_id
1 'polypeptide(L)'
;MTKNNLIDICDILDEYSNDIQEGITKAAEDVAKQGASELKSKSPKRTGKYSKGWRVDKRSGKGFVHTTIYNATRWQLTHLLEKPHLLRNGKKSTPKVHIQPVEEKCIKNFEKKVENIIKNGG
;
A
#
# COMPACT_ATOMS: atom_id res chain seq x y z
N MET A 1 -4.67 -1.54 -16.37
CA MET A 1 -3.70 -2.31 -15.57
C MET A 1 -4.43 -2.96 -14.42
N THR A 2 -4.31 -4.25 -14.31
CA THR A 2 -4.84 -4.95 -13.15
C THR A 2 -4.02 -4.56 -11.92
N LYS A 3 -4.70 -4.07 -10.91
CA LYS A 3 -4.03 -3.68 -9.66
C LYS A 3 -3.87 -4.88 -8.75
N ASN A 4 -3.28 -5.96 -9.26
CA ASN A 4 -3.11 -7.17 -8.48
C ASN A 4 -2.14 -6.93 -7.33
N ASN A 5 -2.68 -6.96 -6.11
CA ASN A 5 -1.88 -6.88 -4.90
C ASN A 5 -1.09 -5.57 -4.75
N LEU A 6 -1.60 -4.49 -5.34
CA LEU A 6 -1.13 -3.14 -5.05
C LEU A 6 -1.95 -2.57 -3.89
N ILE A 7 -1.35 -1.72 -3.12
CA ILE A 7 -2.04 -1.03 -2.03
C ILE A 7 -2.29 0.41 -2.46
N ASP A 8 -3.57 0.78 -2.57
CA ASP A 8 -3.98 2.13 -2.91
C ASP A 8 -4.52 2.84 -1.68
N ILE A 9 -4.02 4.04 -1.43
CA ILE A 9 -4.51 4.93 -0.38
C ILE A 9 -5.00 6.18 -1.08
N CYS A 10 -6.32 6.36 -1.16
CA CYS A 10 -6.90 7.49 -1.89
C CYS A 10 -8.08 8.08 -1.16
N ASP A 11 -8.31 9.36 -1.37
CA ASP A 11 -9.43 10.07 -0.80
C ASP A 11 -9.75 11.30 -1.65
N ILE A 12 -11.02 11.71 -1.59
CA ILE A 12 -11.49 12.94 -2.22
C ILE A 12 -11.56 14.00 -1.13
N LEU A 13 -10.89 15.11 -1.35
CA LEU A 13 -10.63 16.11 -0.32
C LEU A 13 -11.25 17.49 -0.61
N ASP A 14 -12.01 17.62 -1.69
CA ASP A 14 -12.50 18.92 -2.15
C ASP A 14 -13.45 19.62 -1.19
N GLU A 15 -14.05 18.88 -0.26
CA GLU A 15 -14.93 19.46 0.77
C GLU A 15 -14.18 19.99 1.98
N TYR A 16 -12.89 19.74 2.07
CA TYR A 16 -12.08 20.15 3.23
C TYR A 16 -11.30 21.42 2.95
N SER A 17 -10.93 22.14 4.02
CA SER A 17 -10.04 23.28 3.91
C SER A 17 -8.67 22.88 3.39
N ASN A 18 -7.90 23.86 2.91
CA ASN A 18 -6.55 23.61 2.40
C ASN A 18 -5.64 22.98 3.47
N ASP A 19 -5.74 23.44 4.69
CA ASP A 19 -4.92 22.91 5.79
C ASP A 19 -5.24 21.43 6.06
N ILE A 20 -6.53 21.09 6.06
CA ILE A 20 -6.95 19.70 6.24
C ILE A 20 -6.50 18.85 5.04
N GLN A 21 -6.64 19.37 3.82
CA GLN A 21 -6.18 18.65 2.62
C GLN A 21 -4.68 18.34 2.67
N GLU A 22 -3.88 19.33 3.07
CA GLU A 22 -2.44 19.12 3.23
C GLU A 22 -2.12 18.05 4.28
N GLY A 23 -2.83 18.12 5.43
CA GLY A 23 -2.66 17.16 6.50
C GLY A 23 -2.99 15.73 6.05
N ILE A 24 -4.10 15.54 5.34
CA ILE A 24 -4.52 14.23 4.86
C ILE A 24 -3.54 13.71 3.79
N THR A 25 -3.07 14.58 2.89
CA THR A 25 -2.08 14.21 1.87
C THR A 25 -0.80 13.72 2.53
N LYS A 26 -0.33 14.41 3.55
CA LYS A 26 0.86 14.00 4.30
C LYS A 26 0.62 12.68 5.03
N ALA A 27 -0.56 12.50 5.62
CA ALA A 27 -0.92 11.26 6.30
C ALA A 27 -0.89 10.07 5.33
N ALA A 28 -1.43 10.23 4.12
CA ALA A 28 -1.39 9.19 3.10
C ALA A 28 0.05 8.82 2.73
N GLU A 29 0.91 9.82 2.58
CA GLU A 29 2.32 9.60 2.29
C GLU A 29 3.02 8.85 3.41
N ASP A 30 2.81 9.25 4.66
CA ASP A 30 3.43 8.61 5.82
C ASP A 30 2.97 7.15 5.97
N VAL A 31 1.68 6.90 5.81
CA VAL A 31 1.13 5.54 5.87
C VAL A 31 1.71 4.67 4.75
N ALA A 32 1.82 5.21 3.55
CA ALA A 32 2.37 4.48 2.41
C ALA A 32 3.84 4.15 2.62
N LYS A 33 4.63 5.07 3.15
CA LYS A 33 6.05 4.81 3.47
C LYS A 33 6.19 3.72 4.51
N GLN A 34 5.37 3.75 5.54
CA GLN A 34 5.37 2.69 6.57
C GLN A 34 4.95 1.35 5.98
N GLY A 35 3.93 1.34 5.14
CA GLY A 35 3.47 0.12 4.47
C GLY A 35 4.53 -0.47 3.57
N ALA A 36 5.22 0.35 2.79
CA ALA A 36 6.32 -0.11 1.94
C ALA A 36 7.46 -0.69 2.77
N SER A 37 7.79 -0.06 3.88
CA SER A 37 8.83 -0.55 4.80
C SER A 37 8.44 -1.91 5.39
N GLU A 38 7.19 -2.08 5.82
CA GLU A 38 6.70 -3.36 6.31
C GLU A 38 6.73 -4.44 5.25
N LEU A 39 6.35 -4.11 4.02
CA LEU A 39 6.39 -5.05 2.90
C LEU A 39 7.82 -5.50 2.60
N LYS A 40 8.78 -4.59 2.66
CA LYS A 40 10.19 -4.95 2.53
C LYS A 40 10.63 -5.94 3.60
N SER A 41 10.16 -5.75 4.81
CA SER A 41 10.49 -6.63 5.94
C SER A 41 9.78 -7.97 5.86
N LYS A 42 8.51 -7.99 5.45
CA LYS A 42 7.67 -9.20 5.47
C LYS A 42 7.68 -10.00 4.17
N SER A 43 8.20 -9.43 3.09
CA SER A 43 8.26 -10.14 1.81
C SER A 43 9.26 -11.29 1.85
N PRO A 44 9.01 -12.40 1.13
CA PRO A 44 9.98 -13.47 1.01
C PRO A 44 11.30 -12.96 0.43
N LYS A 45 12.43 -13.38 1.01
CA LYS A 45 13.75 -12.82 0.69
C LYS A 45 14.70 -13.78 0.03
N ARG A 46 14.20 -14.62 -0.85
CA ARG A 46 15.02 -15.64 -1.52
C ARG A 46 16.26 -15.03 -2.20
N THR A 47 16.07 -13.98 -3.02
CA THR A 47 17.17 -13.27 -3.67
C THR A 47 17.31 -11.83 -3.17
N GLY A 48 16.34 -11.36 -2.41
CA GLY A 48 16.26 -9.98 -1.96
C GLY A 48 15.70 -8.99 -2.98
N LYS A 49 15.61 -9.37 -4.25
CA LYS A 49 15.12 -8.45 -5.29
C LYS A 49 13.67 -8.07 -5.09
N TYR A 50 12.82 -9.05 -4.77
CA TYR A 50 11.41 -8.78 -4.53
C TYR A 50 11.21 -7.89 -3.31
N SER A 51 11.83 -8.25 -2.19
CA SER A 51 11.65 -7.49 -0.95
C SER A 51 12.17 -6.05 -1.05
N LYS A 52 13.21 -5.82 -1.84
CA LYS A 52 13.78 -4.48 -2.04
C LYS A 52 13.03 -3.66 -3.08
N GLY A 53 12.13 -4.27 -3.83
CA GLY A 53 11.45 -3.63 -4.95
C GLY A 53 10.24 -2.79 -4.59
N TRP A 54 9.83 -2.72 -3.34
CA TRP A 54 8.65 -1.97 -2.94
C TRP A 54 8.89 -0.46 -3.04
N ARG A 55 7.96 0.21 -3.70
CA ARG A 55 8.03 1.65 -3.98
C ARG A 55 6.69 2.31 -3.69
N VAL A 56 6.72 3.61 -3.54
CA VAL A 56 5.53 4.44 -3.32
C VAL A 56 5.41 5.43 -4.46
N ASP A 57 4.25 5.47 -5.10
CA ASP A 57 3.90 6.47 -6.09
C ASP A 57 2.89 7.42 -5.46
N LYS A 58 3.17 8.72 -5.51
CA LYS A 58 2.31 9.75 -4.91
C LYS A 58 1.69 10.60 -6.00
N ARG A 59 0.37 10.69 -5.98
CA ARG A 59 -0.38 11.59 -6.83
C ARG A 59 -1.31 12.41 -5.96
N SER A 60 -1.22 13.72 -6.07
CA SER A 60 -2.11 14.61 -5.36
C SER A 60 -2.37 15.84 -6.20
N GLY A 61 -3.49 16.49 -5.95
CA GLY A 61 -3.90 17.69 -6.65
C GLY A 61 -4.96 18.38 -5.82
N LYS A 62 -5.62 19.37 -6.43
CA LYS A 62 -6.72 20.04 -5.76
C LYS A 62 -7.86 19.06 -5.53
N GLY A 63 -8.14 18.78 -4.27
CA GLY A 63 -9.28 17.99 -3.89
C GLY A 63 -9.10 16.48 -3.93
N PHE A 64 -7.88 15.97 -4.10
CA PHE A 64 -7.67 14.52 -4.06
C PHE A 64 -6.27 14.15 -3.63
N VAL A 65 -6.13 12.92 -3.11
CA VAL A 65 -4.85 12.25 -2.89
C VAL A 65 -4.98 10.81 -3.36
N HIS A 66 -3.96 10.31 -4.02
CA HIS A 66 -3.89 8.90 -4.42
C HIS A 66 -2.44 8.44 -4.31
N THR A 67 -2.18 7.60 -3.34
CA THR A 67 -0.84 7.06 -3.09
C THR A 67 -0.90 5.55 -3.27
N THR A 68 0.02 5.01 -4.04
CA THR A 68 0.05 3.59 -4.37
C THR A 68 1.37 2.98 -3.92
N ILE A 69 1.30 1.84 -3.22
CA ILE A 69 2.46 1.02 -2.90
C ILE A 69 2.50 -0.11 -3.93
N TYR A 70 3.62 -0.25 -4.63
CA TYR A 70 3.76 -1.26 -5.68
C TYR A 70 5.17 -1.86 -5.68
N ASN A 71 5.33 -2.99 -6.35
CA ASN A 71 6.64 -3.62 -6.49
C ASN A 71 7.20 -3.33 -7.89
N ALA A 72 8.35 -2.67 -7.94
CA ALA A 72 8.96 -2.21 -9.18
C ALA A 72 9.87 -3.25 -9.83
N THR A 73 10.34 -4.26 -9.09
CA THR A 73 11.34 -5.20 -9.58
C THR A 73 10.76 -6.57 -9.94
N ARG A 74 9.84 -7.07 -9.15
CA ARG A 74 9.25 -8.41 -9.32
C ARG A 74 7.75 -8.38 -9.09
N TRP A 75 7.05 -7.45 -9.75
CA TRP A 75 5.61 -7.29 -9.57
C TRP A 75 4.82 -8.58 -9.88
N GLN A 76 5.36 -9.41 -10.77
CA GLN A 76 4.70 -10.67 -11.15
C GLN A 76 4.58 -11.64 -9.97
N LEU A 77 5.46 -11.52 -8.98
CA LEU A 77 5.43 -12.42 -7.83
C LEU A 77 4.33 -12.07 -6.82
N THR A 78 3.79 -10.86 -6.88
CA THR A 78 2.83 -10.40 -5.87
C THR A 78 1.63 -11.34 -5.78
N HIS A 79 0.95 -11.61 -6.90
CA HIS A 79 -0.22 -12.48 -6.87
C HIS A 79 0.12 -13.94 -6.71
N LEU A 80 1.30 -14.38 -7.16
CA LEU A 80 1.73 -15.77 -7.00
C LEU A 80 2.00 -16.10 -5.54
N LEU A 81 2.47 -15.13 -4.76
CA LEU A 81 2.78 -15.34 -3.34
C LEU A 81 1.55 -15.20 -2.46
N GLU A 82 0.60 -14.34 -2.84
CA GLU A 82 -0.61 -14.11 -2.03
C GLU A 82 -1.65 -15.22 -2.15
N LYS A 83 -1.67 -15.93 -3.29
CA LYS A 83 -2.68 -16.97 -3.55
C LYS A 83 -2.02 -18.29 -3.92
N PRO A 84 -2.65 -19.43 -3.59
CA PRO A 84 -2.14 -20.71 -4.06
C PRO A 84 -2.16 -20.78 -5.58
N HIS A 85 -1.15 -21.37 -6.17
CA HIS A 85 -1.09 -21.59 -7.62
C HIS A 85 -0.58 -23.00 -7.91
N LEU A 86 -0.86 -23.49 -9.10
CA LEU A 86 -0.48 -24.84 -9.51
C LEU A 86 1.04 -24.91 -9.74
N LEU A 87 1.68 -25.86 -9.08
CA LEU A 87 3.10 -26.13 -9.23
C LEU A 87 3.32 -27.14 -10.35
N ARG A 88 4.57 -27.22 -10.83
CA ARG A 88 4.95 -28.15 -11.88
C ARG A 88 4.66 -29.62 -11.54
N ASN A 89 4.71 -29.97 -10.25
CA ASN A 89 4.42 -31.33 -9.78
C ASN A 89 2.93 -31.63 -9.60
N GLY A 90 2.05 -30.74 -10.02
CA GLY A 90 0.60 -30.91 -9.90
C GLY A 90 0.01 -30.50 -8.56
N LYS A 91 0.82 -30.11 -7.59
CA LYS A 91 0.35 -29.66 -6.29
C LYS A 91 0.17 -28.15 -6.29
N LYS A 92 -0.62 -27.63 -5.37
CA LYS A 92 -0.77 -26.19 -5.19
C LYS A 92 0.30 -25.64 -4.26
N SER A 93 0.80 -24.45 -4.56
CA SER A 93 1.77 -23.78 -3.69
C SER A 93 1.14 -23.39 -2.37
N THR A 94 1.96 -23.26 -1.33
CA THR A 94 1.54 -22.68 -0.06
C THR A 94 1.63 -21.17 -0.18
N PRO A 95 0.52 -20.41 0.02
CA PRO A 95 0.58 -18.96 -0.07
C PRO A 95 1.49 -18.37 1.01
N LYS A 96 2.22 -17.32 0.64
CA LYS A 96 3.00 -16.53 1.58
C LYS A 96 2.36 -15.16 1.67
N VAL A 97 1.23 -15.09 2.35
CA VAL A 97 0.41 -13.88 2.46
C VAL A 97 1.19 -12.81 3.22
N HIS A 98 1.40 -11.66 2.60
CA HIS A 98 2.12 -10.54 3.20
C HIS A 98 1.52 -9.18 2.83
N ILE A 99 0.86 -9.08 1.67
CA ILE A 99 0.30 -7.82 1.19
C ILE A 99 -1.01 -7.49 1.91
N GLN A 100 -1.93 -8.47 2.02
CA GLN A 100 -3.24 -8.24 2.63
C GLN A 100 -3.16 -7.73 4.07
N PRO A 101 -2.33 -8.31 4.97
CA PRO A 101 -2.21 -7.79 6.32
C PRO A 101 -1.68 -6.35 6.37
N VAL A 102 -0.73 -6.02 5.49
CA VAL A 102 -0.17 -4.66 5.42
C VAL A 102 -1.21 -3.70 4.87
N GLU A 103 -1.97 -4.10 3.85
CA GLU A 103 -3.05 -3.29 3.30
C GLU A 103 -4.09 -2.95 4.36
N GLU A 104 -4.56 -3.92 5.11
CA GLU A 104 -5.54 -3.71 6.17
C GLU A 104 -5.01 -2.73 7.22
N LYS A 105 -3.75 -2.88 7.60
CA LYS A 105 -3.10 -2.00 8.56
C LYS A 105 -2.96 -0.58 8.02
N CYS A 106 -2.59 -0.43 6.75
CA CYS A 106 -2.49 0.88 6.11
C CYS A 106 -3.83 1.60 6.09
N ILE A 107 -4.91 0.89 5.72
CA ILE A 107 -6.24 1.46 5.66
C ILE A 107 -6.67 1.94 7.05
N LYS A 108 -6.50 1.12 8.07
CA LYS A 108 -6.86 1.48 9.44
C LYS A 108 -6.05 2.67 9.95
N ASN A 109 -4.74 2.67 9.69
CA ASN A 109 -3.87 3.77 10.11
C ASN A 109 -4.23 5.07 9.41
N PHE A 110 -4.53 5.00 8.11
CA PHE A 110 -4.93 6.17 7.35
C PHE A 110 -6.25 6.74 7.87
N GLU A 111 -7.26 5.90 8.05
CA GLU A 111 -8.56 6.32 8.59
C GLU A 111 -8.40 7.01 9.95
N LYS A 112 -7.58 6.45 10.81
CA LYS A 112 -7.33 7.00 12.14
C LYS A 112 -6.64 8.36 12.07
N LYS A 113 -5.64 8.50 11.18
CA LYS A 113 -4.94 9.77 10.99
C LYS A 113 -5.86 10.84 10.41
N VAL A 114 -6.69 10.47 9.43
CA VAL A 114 -7.67 11.40 8.85
C VAL A 114 -8.66 11.87 9.91
N GLU A 115 -9.17 10.95 10.70
CA GLU A 115 -10.09 11.26 11.79
C GLU A 115 -9.48 12.27 12.77
N ASN A 116 -8.23 12.05 13.16
CA ASN A 116 -7.52 12.96 14.07
C ASN A 116 -7.30 14.33 13.44
N ILE A 117 -6.96 14.38 12.16
CA ILE A 117 -6.73 15.63 11.44
C ILE A 117 -8.02 16.45 11.36
N ILE A 118 -9.12 15.81 11.01
CA ILE A 118 -10.42 16.49 10.93
C ILE A 118 -10.86 16.97 12.30
N LYS A 119 -10.70 16.15 13.32
CA LYS A 119 -11.07 16.48 14.70
C LYS A 119 -10.29 17.67 15.24
N ASN A 120 -9.03 17.80 14.86
CA ASN A 120 -8.16 18.88 15.36
C ASN A 120 -8.15 20.10 14.43
N GLY A 121 -8.90 20.07 13.35
CA GLY A 121 -9.03 21.22 12.45
C GLY A 121 -7.84 21.42 11.51
N GLY A 122 -7.02 20.40 11.31
CA GLY A 122 -5.87 20.50 10.40
C GLY A 122 -4.58 19.86 10.90
#